data_adf06565e7baa7ecad26ecc769a2a1cd
#
_entry.id   adf06565e7baa7ecad26ecc769a2a1cd
#
_cell.length_a   1.000
_cell.length_b   1.000
_cell.length_c   1.000
_cell.angle_alpha   90.00
_cell.angle_beta   90.00
_cell.angle_gamma   90.00
#
_symmetry.space_group_name_H-M   'P 1'
#
loop_
_entity.id
_entity.type
_entity.pdbx_description
1 polymer ?
#
loop_
_entity_poly.entity_id
_entity_poly.type
_entity_poly.pdbx_seq_one_letter_code
_entity_poly.pdbx_strand_id
1 'polypeptide(L)'
;LVVMNGDPDGRLERQSIDSALAEFVPRRVAIEDRRAAAVAVTIGGPVGQRRMLLTMRPVQLRAHPGQFALPGGRIDPGETAEEACLRELEEELGVAAEPSSILGRLDDFLTRSGYVITPFVVWIGDSLGDVVPSPDEVATVYEVHAHELDTDPRFVSIAQSDRPVVQWPFRGSLVHAPTGAIVHQFREVVLHRRHTRVAHFEQPVFAWQ
;
A
#
# COMPACT_ATOMS: atom_id res chain seq x y z
N LEU A 1 -6.51 -27.19 14.03
CA LEU A 1 -7.12 -25.87 13.88
C LEU A 1 -6.86 -25.43 12.44
N VAL A 2 -7.85 -25.55 11.55
CA VAL A 2 -7.75 -25.02 10.18
C VAL A 2 -7.80 -23.49 10.33
N VAL A 3 -6.68 -22.82 10.13
CA VAL A 3 -6.65 -21.36 9.99
C VAL A 3 -7.44 -21.06 8.72
N MET A 4 -8.62 -20.48 8.85
CA MET A 4 -9.42 -20.02 7.72
C MET A 4 -8.68 -18.83 7.08
N ASN A 5 -7.89 -19.10 6.04
CA ASN A 5 -7.12 -18.10 5.30
C ASN A 5 -8.00 -17.24 4.36
N GLY A 6 -9.31 -17.22 4.58
CA GLY A 6 -10.28 -16.52 3.75
C GLY A 6 -10.62 -15.10 4.27
N ASP A 7 -11.47 -14.42 3.50
CA ASP A 7 -12.18 -13.20 3.88
C ASP A 7 -13.67 -13.57 4.10
N PRO A 8 -14.01 -14.17 5.25
CA PRO A 8 -15.35 -14.75 5.49
C PRO A 8 -16.46 -13.69 5.48
N ASP A 9 -16.10 -12.44 5.76
CA ASP A 9 -17.03 -11.30 5.81
C ASP A 9 -17.16 -10.58 4.46
N GLY A 10 -16.37 -10.98 3.44
CA GLY A 10 -16.36 -10.36 2.12
C GLY A 10 -15.93 -8.89 2.11
N ARG A 11 -15.14 -8.47 3.12
CA ARG A 11 -14.73 -7.07 3.27
C ARG A 11 -13.77 -6.62 2.17
N LEU A 12 -13.04 -7.56 1.57
CA LEU A 12 -12.13 -7.33 0.43
C LEU A 12 -12.78 -7.63 -0.93
N GLU A 13 -14.07 -7.93 -0.99
CA GLU A 13 -14.78 -8.01 -2.27
C GLU A 13 -14.91 -6.62 -2.91
N ARG A 14 -14.84 -6.56 -4.23
CA ARG A 14 -14.82 -5.32 -5.00
C ARG A 14 -15.94 -4.35 -4.58
N GLN A 15 -17.17 -4.83 -4.51
CA GLN A 15 -18.31 -4.00 -4.13
C GLN A 15 -18.20 -3.44 -2.70
N SER A 16 -17.62 -4.20 -1.76
CA SER A 16 -17.39 -3.76 -0.39
C SER A 16 -16.33 -2.64 -0.33
N ILE A 17 -15.26 -2.79 -1.11
CA ILE A 17 -14.20 -1.78 -1.22
C ILE A 17 -14.74 -0.50 -1.87
N ASP A 18 -15.45 -0.63 -3.01
CA ASP A 18 -16.06 0.50 -3.71
C ASP A 18 -16.96 1.31 -2.76
N SER A 19 -17.82 0.64 -2.00
CA SER A 19 -18.70 1.27 -1.02
C SER A 19 -17.91 2.01 0.08
N ALA A 20 -16.82 1.42 0.60
CA ALA A 20 -15.99 2.03 1.61
C ALA A 20 -15.29 3.30 1.10
N LEU A 21 -14.74 3.22 -0.10
CA LEU A 21 -14.01 4.33 -0.71
C LEU A 21 -14.94 5.47 -1.17
N ALA A 22 -16.18 5.15 -1.57
CA ALA A 22 -17.18 6.17 -1.93
C ALA A 22 -17.55 7.09 -0.74
N GLU A 23 -17.48 6.58 0.49
CA GLU A 23 -17.72 7.34 1.72
C GLU A 23 -16.47 8.09 2.22
N PHE A 24 -15.29 7.72 1.73
CA PHE A 24 -14.03 8.30 2.17
C PHE A 24 -13.60 9.46 1.28
N VAL A 25 -13.40 10.64 1.88
CA VAL A 25 -12.87 11.83 1.18
C VAL A 25 -11.36 11.91 1.44
N PRO A 26 -10.51 11.56 0.45
CA PRO A 26 -9.07 11.56 0.62
C PRO A 26 -8.49 12.98 0.75
N ARG A 27 -7.50 13.14 1.62
CA ARG A 27 -6.74 14.38 1.76
C ARG A 27 -5.59 14.41 0.77
N ARG A 28 -5.45 15.53 0.08
CA ARG A 28 -4.37 15.77 -0.88
C ARG A 28 -3.32 16.69 -0.27
N VAL A 29 -2.05 16.44 -0.61
CA VAL A 29 -0.91 17.29 -0.27
C VAL A 29 -0.46 18.03 -1.54
N ALA A 30 -0.23 19.34 -1.44
CA ALA A 30 0.32 20.11 -2.56
C ALA A 30 1.73 19.60 -2.88
N ILE A 31 1.99 19.33 -4.17
CA ILE A 31 3.29 18.80 -4.61
C ILE A 31 4.34 19.90 -4.57
N GLU A 32 4.03 21.12 -5.12
CA GLU A 32 4.96 22.24 -5.15
C GLU A 32 6.36 21.82 -5.64
N ASP A 33 7.40 22.04 -4.85
CA ASP A 33 8.79 21.64 -5.14
C ASP A 33 9.13 20.20 -4.67
N ARG A 34 8.12 19.41 -4.30
CA ARG A 34 8.29 18.04 -3.83
C ARG A 34 8.29 17.04 -4.99
N ARG A 35 8.86 15.89 -4.73
CA ARG A 35 8.80 14.77 -5.66
C ARG A 35 7.47 14.04 -5.49
N ALA A 36 6.83 13.68 -6.59
CA ALA A 36 5.60 12.92 -6.58
C ALA A 36 5.85 11.43 -6.85
N ALA A 37 5.07 10.59 -6.17
CA ALA A 37 5.07 9.14 -6.38
C ALA A 37 3.65 8.60 -6.23
N ALA A 38 3.38 7.47 -6.87
CA ALA A 38 2.12 6.75 -6.75
C ALA A 38 2.38 5.29 -6.36
N VAL A 39 1.50 4.72 -5.54
CA VAL A 39 1.60 3.31 -5.13
C VAL A 39 0.24 2.63 -5.20
N ALA A 40 0.23 1.31 -5.44
CA ALA A 40 -0.96 0.49 -5.55
C ALA A 40 -1.17 -0.36 -4.30
N VAL A 41 -2.31 -0.19 -3.62
CA VAL A 41 -2.88 -1.18 -2.71
C VAL A 41 -3.70 -2.13 -3.58
N THR A 42 -3.07 -3.20 -4.05
CA THR A 42 -3.69 -4.15 -4.99
C THR A 42 -4.54 -5.16 -4.25
N ILE A 43 -5.75 -5.40 -4.73
CA ILE A 43 -6.62 -6.44 -4.19
C ILE A 43 -7.07 -7.36 -5.33
N GLY A 44 -6.92 -8.66 -5.13
CA GLY A 44 -7.33 -9.66 -6.11
C GLY A 44 -7.36 -11.08 -5.53
N GLY A 45 -7.55 -12.06 -6.40
CA GLY A 45 -7.65 -13.47 -6.05
C GLY A 45 -9.08 -14.00 -6.04
N PRO A 46 -9.28 -15.30 -5.74
CA PRO A 46 -10.60 -15.91 -5.78
C PRO A 46 -11.58 -15.32 -4.78
N VAL A 47 -12.87 -15.40 -5.10
CA VAL A 47 -13.98 -14.98 -4.20
C VAL A 47 -13.82 -15.62 -2.82
N GLY A 48 -13.99 -14.83 -1.77
CA GLY A 48 -13.80 -15.27 -0.38
C GLY A 48 -12.36 -15.52 0.05
N GLN A 49 -11.40 -15.35 -0.87
CA GLN A 49 -9.95 -15.52 -0.63
C GLN A 49 -9.14 -14.35 -1.20
N ARG A 50 -9.72 -13.14 -1.18
CA ARG A 50 -9.05 -11.92 -1.65
C ARG A 50 -7.79 -11.64 -0.85
N ARG A 51 -6.78 -11.11 -1.52
CA ARG A 51 -5.46 -10.82 -0.96
C ARG A 51 -4.94 -9.51 -1.50
N MET A 52 -4.13 -8.85 -0.69
CA MET A 52 -3.31 -7.73 -1.11
C MET A 52 -1.92 -8.24 -1.51
N LEU A 53 -1.29 -7.66 -2.53
CA LEU A 53 0.11 -7.92 -2.83
C LEU A 53 0.99 -6.90 -2.11
N LEU A 54 2.04 -7.42 -1.48
CA LEU A 54 3.11 -6.66 -0.85
C LEU A 54 4.43 -7.13 -1.42
N THR A 55 5.32 -6.23 -1.77
CA THR A 55 6.63 -6.55 -2.32
C THR A 55 7.73 -6.40 -1.28
N MET A 56 8.85 -7.09 -1.49
CA MET A 56 10.11 -6.84 -0.82
C MET A 56 11.14 -6.42 -1.86
N ARG A 57 11.78 -5.30 -1.62
CA ARG A 57 12.82 -4.76 -2.51
C ARG A 57 14.11 -5.58 -2.39
N PRO A 58 14.84 -5.81 -3.51
CA PRO A 58 16.13 -6.46 -3.48
C PRO A 58 17.13 -5.75 -2.56
N VAL A 59 17.95 -6.53 -1.84
CA VAL A 59 18.96 -5.98 -0.94
C VAL A 59 20.11 -5.26 -1.65
N GLN A 60 20.24 -5.46 -2.97
CA GLN A 60 21.26 -4.83 -3.81
C GLN A 60 20.89 -3.41 -4.26
N LEU A 61 19.62 -3.00 -4.07
CA LEU A 61 19.18 -1.66 -4.46
C LEU A 61 19.80 -0.59 -3.56
N ARG A 62 20.11 0.57 -4.17
CA ARG A 62 20.68 1.72 -3.44
C ARG A 62 19.71 2.37 -2.48
N ALA A 63 18.40 2.34 -2.80
CA ALA A 63 17.36 2.94 -2.00
C ALA A 63 16.46 1.86 -1.38
N HIS A 64 16.28 1.93 -0.06
CA HIS A 64 15.39 1.06 0.71
C HIS A 64 15.62 -0.46 0.52
N PRO A 65 16.89 -0.95 0.59
CA PRO A 65 17.20 -2.36 0.38
C PRO A 65 16.50 -3.26 1.41
N GLY A 66 15.91 -4.36 0.94
CA GLY A 66 15.26 -5.34 1.81
C GLY A 66 14.02 -4.85 2.55
N GLN A 67 13.46 -3.70 2.16
CA GLN A 67 12.25 -3.16 2.79
C GLN A 67 10.99 -3.65 2.09
N PHE A 68 9.93 -3.81 2.89
CA PHE A 68 8.60 -4.02 2.35
C PHE A 68 8.08 -2.75 1.68
N ALA A 69 7.43 -2.92 0.54
CA ALA A 69 6.85 -1.83 -0.23
C ALA A 69 5.51 -2.24 -0.84
N LEU A 70 4.65 -1.26 -1.08
CA LEU A 70 3.56 -1.41 -2.04
C LEU A 70 4.14 -1.20 -3.44
N PRO A 71 3.65 -1.91 -4.47
CA PRO A 71 4.05 -1.65 -5.86
C PRO A 71 3.86 -0.19 -6.21
N GLY A 72 4.86 0.43 -6.84
CA GLY A 72 4.76 1.82 -7.21
C GLY A 72 6.09 2.56 -7.22
N GLY A 73 6.09 3.76 -7.81
CA GLY A 73 7.27 4.55 -8.00
C GLY A 73 7.00 6.01 -8.26
N ARG A 74 7.94 6.67 -8.92
CA ARG A 74 7.86 8.10 -9.24
C ARG A 74 6.85 8.36 -10.35
N ILE A 75 6.23 9.52 -10.28
CA ILE A 75 5.41 10.05 -11.37
C ILE A 75 6.35 10.75 -12.34
N ASP A 76 6.34 10.33 -13.60
CA ASP A 76 7.17 10.92 -14.65
C ASP A 76 6.60 12.26 -15.17
N PRO A 77 7.44 13.12 -15.77
CA PRO A 77 6.96 14.37 -16.34
C PRO A 77 5.86 14.18 -17.39
N GLY A 78 4.69 14.76 -17.14
CA GLY A 78 3.53 14.68 -18.02
C GLY A 78 2.60 13.50 -17.73
N GLU A 79 2.96 12.64 -16.77
CA GLU A 79 2.15 11.50 -16.31
C GLU A 79 1.23 11.91 -15.16
N THR A 80 0.05 11.37 -15.12
CA THR A 80 -0.85 11.47 -13.97
C THR A 80 -0.44 10.48 -12.87
N ALA A 81 -0.91 10.67 -11.65
CA ALA A 81 -0.62 9.73 -10.57
C ALA A 81 -1.27 8.36 -10.81
N GLU A 82 -2.45 8.33 -11.45
CA GLU A 82 -3.14 7.12 -11.86
C GLU A 82 -2.34 6.33 -12.90
N GLU A 83 -1.83 7.01 -13.94
CA GLU A 83 -1.01 6.39 -14.98
C GLU A 83 0.28 5.82 -14.39
N ALA A 84 0.98 6.58 -13.54
CA ALA A 84 2.18 6.11 -12.85
C ALA A 84 1.90 4.85 -12.00
N CYS A 85 0.81 4.84 -11.24
CA CYS A 85 0.43 3.71 -10.42
C CYS A 85 0.23 2.43 -11.26
N LEU A 86 -0.44 2.54 -12.41
CA LEU A 86 -0.71 1.38 -13.27
C LEU A 86 0.54 0.93 -14.02
N ARG A 87 1.36 1.86 -14.51
CA ARG A 87 2.65 1.57 -15.17
C ARG A 87 3.59 0.83 -14.23
N GLU A 88 3.80 1.33 -13.03
CA GLU A 88 4.67 0.71 -12.02
C GLU A 88 4.16 -0.67 -11.61
N LEU A 89 2.84 -0.86 -11.53
CA LEU A 89 2.24 -2.16 -11.24
C LEU A 89 2.54 -3.19 -12.35
N GLU A 90 2.52 -2.76 -13.61
CA GLU A 90 2.88 -3.60 -14.75
C GLU A 90 4.40 -3.87 -14.79
N GLU A 91 5.25 -2.85 -14.57
CA GLU A 91 6.71 -2.98 -14.57
C GLU A 91 7.22 -3.87 -13.44
N GLU A 92 6.72 -3.67 -12.20
CA GLU A 92 7.19 -4.41 -11.03
C GLU A 92 6.59 -5.83 -10.92
N LEU A 93 5.31 -6.02 -11.30
CA LEU A 93 4.58 -7.27 -11.07
C LEU A 93 4.02 -7.95 -12.33
N GLY A 94 4.19 -7.36 -13.51
CA GLY A 94 3.62 -7.87 -14.76
C GLY A 94 2.09 -7.79 -14.81
N VAL A 95 1.47 -7.03 -13.91
CA VAL A 95 0.00 -6.89 -13.82
C VAL A 95 -0.46 -5.72 -14.65
N ALA A 96 -0.92 -5.97 -15.86
CA ALA A 96 -1.58 -4.97 -16.69
C ALA A 96 -3.00 -4.70 -16.15
N ALA A 97 -3.26 -3.47 -15.74
CA ALA A 97 -4.55 -3.05 -15.22
C ALA A 97 -5.05 -1.79 -15.93
N GLU A 98 -6.34 -1.75 -16.22
CA GLU A 98 -6.99 -0.62 -16.87
C GLU A 98 -7.33 0.48 -15.86
N PRO A 99 -7.51 1.75 -16.27
CA PRO A 99 -7.94 2.83 -15.37
C PRO A 99 -9.21 2.52 -14.57
N SER A 100 -10.12 1.73 -15.12
CA SER A 100 -11.34 1.24 -14.45
C SER A 100 -11.09 0.24 -13.31
N SER A 101 -9.84 -0.24 -13.19
CA SER A 101 -9.39 -1.08 -12.08
C SER A 101 -9.07 -0.27 -10.82
N ILE A 102 -8.88 1.05 -10.94
CA ILE A 102 -8.70 1.93 -9.80
C ILE A 102 -10.06 2.15 -9.14
N LEU A 103 -10.23 1.59 -7.93
CA LEU A 103 -11.47 1.70 -7.15
C LEU A 103 -11.56 3.04 -6.39
N GLY A 104 -10.42 3.64 -6.11
CA GLY A 104 -10.33 4.92 -5.40
C GLY A 104 -8.93 5.18 -4.87
N ARG A 105 -8.80 6.23 -4.07
CA ARG A 105 -7.52 6.61 -3.46
C ARG A 105 -7.65 6.82 -1.95
N LEU A 106 -6.51 6.73 -1.26
CA LEU A 106 -6.36 7.09 0.14
C LEU A 106 -5.73 8.49 0.30
N ASP A 107 -5.42 8.89 1.54
CA ASP A 107 -4.73 10.16 1.79
C ASP A 107 -3.31 10.14 1.21
N ASP A 108 -2.87 11.28 0.69
CA ASP A 108 -1.46 11.46 0.36
C ASP A 108 -0.60 11.37 1.62
N PHE A 109 0.55 10.69 1.49
CA PHE A 109 1.53 10.59 2.56
C PHE A 109 2.79 11.37 2.21
N LEU A 110 3.11 12.39 3.04
CA LEU A 110 4.34 13.17 2.89
C LEU A 110 5.48 12.50 3.63
N THR A 111 6.53 12.12 2.90
CA THR A 111 7.73 11.50 3.49
C THR A 111 8.75 12.55 3.95
N ARG A 112 9.63 12.17 4.88
CA ARG A 112 10.76 13.02 5.31
C ARG A 112 11.75 13.30 4.19
N SER A 113 11.88 12.40 3.24
CA SER A 113 12.73 12.58 2.05
C SER A 113 12.11 13.49 0.98
N GLY A 114 10.94 14.11 1.26
CA GLY A 114 10.29 15.09 0.37
C GLY A 114 9.49 14.48 -0.78
N TYR A 115 9.02 13.24 -0.64
CA TYR A 115 8.04 12.67 -1.55
C TYR A 115 6.62 12.89 -1.04
N VAL A 116 5.72 13.21 -1.96
CA VAL A 116 4.27 13.07 -1.78
C VAL A 116 3.86 11.77 -2.45
N ILE A 117 3.47 10.79 -1.66
CA ILE A 117 3.02 9.47 -2.13
C ILE A 117 1.50 9.47 -2.21
N THR A 118 0.95 9.20 -3.38
CA THR A 118 -0.49 9.03 -3.62
C THR A 118 -0.83 7.54 -3.69
N PRO A 119 -1.56 6.97 -2.71
CA PRO A 119 -1.97 5.58 -2.74
C PRO A 119 -3.30 5.41 -3.48
N PHE A 120 -3.33 4.48 -4.43
CA PHE A 120 -4.56 4.02 -5.09
C PHE A 120 -4.91 2.61 -4.65
N VAL A 121 -6.19 2.32 -4.52
CA VAL A 121 -6.70 0.96 -4.33
C VAL A 121 -7.04 0.40 -5.70
N VAL A 122 -6.38 -0.68 -6.11
CA VAL A 122 -6.44 -1.25 -7.45
C VAL A 122 -6.97 -2.67 -7.41
N TRP A 123 -8.02 -2.93 -8.16
CA TRP A 123 -8.55 -4.27 -8.35
C TRP A 123 -7.82 -4.99 -9.47
N ILE A 124 -7.17 -6.11 -9.15
CA ILE A 124 -6.36 -6.88 -10.11
C ILE A 124 -7.02 -8.19 -10.55
N GLY A 125 -8.33 -8.32 -10.33
CA GLY A 125 -9.13 -9.44 -10.84
C GLY A 125 -9.31 -10.60 -9.87
N ASP A 126 -9.92 -11.66 -10.40
CA ASP A 126 -10.34 -12.83 -9.61
C ASP A 126 -9.26 -13.93 -9.56
N SER A 127 -8.07 -13.67 -10.12
CA SER A 127 -6.92 -14.56 -10.11
C SER A 127 -5.64 -13.78 -9.81
N LEU A 128 -4.69 -14.42 -9.14
CA LEU A 128 -3.32 -13.91 -8.94
C LEU A 128 -2.29 -14.72 -9.78
N GLY A 129 -2.77 -15.57 -10.68
CA GLY A 129 -1.91 -16.47 -11.45
C GLY A 129 -0.98 -15.80 -12.48
N ASP A 130 -1.26 -14.55 -12.80
CA ASP A 130 -0.54 -13.78 -13.82
C ASP A 130 0.52 -12.82 -13.25
N VAL A 131 0.78 -12.89 -11.92
CA VAL A 131 1.79 -12.04 -11.27
C VAL A 131 3.19 -12.57 -11.62
N VAL A 132 3.94 -11.76 -12.36
CA VAL A 132 5.32 -12.07 -12.79
C VAL A 132 6.23 -10.93 -12.32
N PRO A 133 6.86 -11.05 -11.12
CA PRO A 133 7.67 -9.97 -10.58
C PRO A 133 8.94 -9.72 -11.41
N SER A 134 9.29 -8.45 -11.60
CA SER A 134 10.56 -8.02 -12.17
C SER A 134 11.71 -8.33 -11.19
N PRO A 135 12.66 -9.19 -11.51
CA PRO A 135 13.71 -9.62 -10.56
C PRO A 135 14.66 -8.48 -10.19
N ASP A 136 14.74 -7.43 -11.00
CA ASP A 136 15.59 -6.26 -10.74
C ASP A 136 14.98 -5.32 -9.70
N GLU A 137 13.66 -5.35 -9.51
CA GLU A 137 12.93 -4.41 -8.65
C GLU A 137 12.22 -5.08 -7.47
N VAL A 138 11.90 -6.37 -7.60
CA VAL A 138 11.13 -7.15 -6.62
C VAL A 138 11.85 -8.45 -6.29
N ALA A 139 12.34 -8.58 -5.06
CA ALA A 139 12.95 -9.82 -4.58
C ALA A 139 11.91 -10.89 -4.22
N THR A 140 10.77 -10.46 -3.67
CA THR A 140 9.70 -11.37 -3.23
C THR A 140 8.36 -10.65 -3.29
N VAL A 141 7.33 -11.37 -3.73
CA VAL A 141 5.93 -10.95 -3.63
C VAL A 141 5.25 -11.74 -2.51
N TYR A 142 4.56 -11.05 -1.63
CA TYR A 142 3.76 -11.64 -0.57
C TYR A 142 2.28 -11.46 -0.87
N GLU A 143 1.53 -12.54 -0.83
CA GLU A 143 0.08 -12.51 -0.80
C GLU A 143 -0.37 -12.32 0.65
N VAL A 144 -0.93 -11.15 0.95
CA VAL A 144 -1.36 -10.75 2.30
C VAL A 144 -2.84 -11.06 2.45
N HIS A 145 -3.18 -11.92 3.38
CA HIS A 145 -4.55 -12.35 3.66
C HIS A 145 -5.32 -11.30 4.47
N ALA A 146 -6.66 -11.35 4.42
CA ALA A 146 -7.53 -10.43 5.15
C ALA A 146 -7.22 -10.38 6.65
N HIS A 147 -6.94 -11.53 7.30
CA HIS A 147 -6.60 -11.59 8.71
C HIS A 147 -5.23 -10.98 9.04
N GLU A 148 -4.27 -11.03 8.11
CA GLU A 148 -2.97 -10.37 8.26
C GLU A 148 -3.10 -8.85 8.11
N LEU A 149 -3.94 -8.39 7.15
CA LEU A 149 -4.29 -6.98 7.01
C LEU A 149 -5.00 -6.44 8.26
N ASP A 150 -5.81 -7.27 8.90
CA ASP A 150 -6.60 -6.89 10.10
C ASP A 150 -5.77 -6.92 11.41
N THR A 151 -4.47 -7.15 11.31
CA THR A 151 -3.57 -7.07 12.46
C THR A 151 -3.43 -5.63 12.95
N ASP A 152 -3.59 -5.43 14.27
CA ASP A 152 -3.43 -4.10 14.89
C ASP A 152 -2.01 -3.57 14.74
N PRO A 153 -1.82 -2.33 14.27
CA PRO A 153 -0.51 -1.71 14.21
C PRO A 153 0.00 -1.35 15.61
N ARG A 154 1.31 -1.18 15.71
CA ARG A 154 1.97 -0.63 16.90
C ARG A 154 2.30 0.82 16.65
N PHE A 155 2.14 1.65 17.69
CA PHE A 155 2.52 3.06 17.66
C PHE A 155 3.64 3.29 18.66
N VAL A 156 4.79 3.75 18.19
CA VAL A 156 5.99 3.89 19.01
C VAL A 156 6.44 5.35 19.05
N SER A 157 6.57 5.90 20.24
CA SER A 157 7.17 7.22 20.44
C SER A 157 8.69 7.13 20.27
N ILE A 158 9.27 8.12 19.60
CA ILE A 158 10.72 8.25 19.41
C ILE A 158 11.18 9.61 19.92
N ALA A 159 12.40 9.70 20.43
CA ALA A 159 12.94 10.94 21.00
C ALA A 159 13.13 12.06 19.95
N GLN A 160 13.20 11.69 18.66
CA GLN A 160 13.48 12.61 17.55
C GLN A 160 12.24 13.27 16.97
N SER A 161 11.02 12.87 17.38
CA SER A 161 9.77 13.42 16.87
C SER A 161 8.64 13.27 17.88
N ASP A 162 7.78 14.29 17.96
CA ASP A 162 6.51 14.23 18.73
C ASP A 162 5.44 13.37 18.03
N ARG A 163 5.71 12.96 16.78
CA ARG A 163 4.81 12.14 15.98
C ARG A 163 5.15 10.65 16.18
N PRO A 164 4.15 9.78 16.46
CA PRO A 164 4.41 8.36 16.66
C PRO A 164 4.80 7.67 15.35
N VAL A 165 5.76 6.77 15.43
CA VAL A 165 6.10 5.85 14.33
C VAL A 165 5.06 4.74 14.30
N VAL A 166 4.41 4.55 13.15
CA VAL A 166 3.53 3.41 12.92
C VAL A 166 4.32 2.20 12.45
N GLN A 167 4.02 1.05 13.03
CA GLN A 167 4.61 -0.25 12.70
C GLN A 167 3.49 -1.27 12.51
N TRP A 168 3.34 -1.78 11.30
CA TRP A 168 2.40 -2.87 11.03
C TRP A 168 3.13 -4.21 11.17
N PRO A 169 2.72 -5.09 12.11
CA PRO A 169 3.29 -6.42 12.27
C PRO A 169 2.90 -7.32 11.08
N PHE A 170 3.88 -7.87 10.40
CA PHE A 170 3.66 -8.78 9.29
C PHE A 170 4.69 -9.90 9.30
N ARG A 171 4.24 -11.16 9.47
CA ARG A 171 5.05 -12.40 9.43
C ARG A 171 6.36 -12.32 10.20
N GLY A 172 6.33 -11.81 11.44
CA GLY A 172 7.50 -11.68 12.30
C GLY A 172 8.37 -10.45 12.04
N SER A 173 8.01 -9.64 11.05
CA SER A 173 8.65 -8.35 10.73
C SER A 173 7.77 -7.17 11.11
N LEU A 174 8.33 -5.96 11.05
CA LEU A 174 7.61 -4.71 11.26
C LEU A 174 7.70 -3.86 9.99
N VAL A 175 6.56 -3.58 9.38
CA VAL A 175 6.45 -2.71 8.21
C VAL A 175 6.18 -1.28 8.68
N HIS A 176 7.09 -0.36 8.35
CA HIS A 176 7.04 1.02 8.79
C HIS A 176 6.37 1.95 7.76
N ALA A 177 6.10 3.20 8.16
CA ALA A 177 5.69 4.23 7.22
C ALA A 177 6.79 4.49 6.16
N PRO A 178 6.43 4.80 4.90
CA PRO A 178 5.06 5.07 4.42
C PRO A 178 4.17 3.83 4.26
N THR A 179 4.73 2.69 3.88
CA THR A 179 3.98 1.45 3.58
C THR A 179 3.04 1.05 4.73
N GLY A 180 3.54 0.93 5.96
CA GLY A 180 2.73 0.55 7.12
C GLY A 180 1.63 1.56 7.45
N ALA A 181 1.83 2.86 7.19
CA ALA A 181 0.81 3.88 7.38
C ALA A 181 -0.32 3.75 6.34
N ILE A 182 0.03 3.51 5.08
CA ILE A 182 -0.93 3.34 3.98
C ILE A 182 -1.76 2.06 4.19
N VAL A 183 -1.11 0.95 4.54
CA VAL A 183 -1.81 -0.32 4.87
C VAL A 183 -2.73 -0.14 6.07
N HIS A 184 -2.28 0.57 7.11
CA HIS A 184 -3.13 0.90 8.26
C HIS A 184 -4.35 1.72 7.85
N GLN A 185 -4.20 2.75 7.00
CA GLN A 185 -5.34 3.53 6.53
C GLN A 185 -6.29 2.68 5.68
N PHE A 186 -5.76 1.85 4.78
CA PHE A 186 -6.58 0.92 4.00
C PHE A 186 -7.40 0.00 4.91
N ARG A 187 -6.76 -0.60 5.93
CA ARG A 187 -7.44 -1.42 6.94
C ARG A 187 -8.58 -0.65 7.61
N GLU A 188 -8.30 0.53 8.12
CA GLU A 188 -9.31 1.33 8.82
C GLU A 188 -10.49 1.71 7.91
N VAL A 189 -10.19 2.20 6.70
CA VAL A 189 -11.23 2.65 5.77
C VAL A 189 -12.03 1.48 5.22
N VAL A 190 -11.37 0.43 4.75
CA VAL A 190 -12.03 -0.67 4.03
C VAL A 190 -12.56 -1.73 4.98
N LEU A 191 -11.74 -2.23 5.93
CA LEU A 191 -12.17 -3.32 6.79
C LEU A 191 -13.03 -2.85 7.97
N HIS A 192 -12.78 -1.64 8.48
CA HIS A 192 -13.45 -1.12 9.68
C HIS A 192 -14.41 0.04 9.44
N ARG A 193 -14.50 0.56 8.20
CA ARG A 193 -15.36 1.72 7.84
C ARG A 193 -15.06 2.96 8.70
N ARG A 194 -13.78 3.18 9.05
CA ARG A 194 -13.32 4.33 9.84
C ARG A 194 -12.54 5.28 8.96
N HIS A 195 -12.82 6.58 9.05
CA HIS A 195 -12.10 7.61 8.28
C HIS A 195 -10.80 8.05 8.97
N THR A 196 -9.97 7.08 9.34
CA THR A 196 -8.69 7.31 10.01
C THR A 196 -7.71 8.07 9.10
N ARG A 197 -6.98 9.04 9.68
CA ARG A 197 -5.97 9.84 9.00
C ARG A 197 -4.57 9.41 9.41
N VAL A 198 -3.61 9.51 8.47
CA VAL A 198 -2.25 8.98 8.67
C VAL A 198 -1.14 10.03 8.56
N ALA A 199 -1.48 11.27 8.19
CA ALA A 199 -0.52 12.35 8.03
C ALA A 199 0.27 12.71 9.31
N HIS A 200 -0.22 12.30 10.48
CA HIS A 200 0.42 12.52 11.78
C HIS A 200 1.41 11.42 12.16
N PHE A 201 1.56 10.36 11.37
CA PHE A 201 2.54 9.32 11.66
C PHE A 201 3.93 9.71 11.16
N GLU A 202 4.94 9.26 11.91
CA GLU A 202 6.35 9.46 11.60
C GLU A 202 6.94 8.24 10.92
N GLN A 203 7.97 8.47 10.12
CA GLN A 203 8.85 7.42 9.61
C GLN A 203 9.92 7.08 10.66
N PRO A 204 10.42 5.84 10.69
CA PRO A 204 11.55 5.50 11.57
C PRO A 204 12.81 6.28 11.17
N VAL A 205 13.67 6.56 12.13
CA VAL A 205 14.86 7.42 11.94
C VAL A 205 15.76 6.92 10.79
N PHE A 206 15.89 5.62 10.61
CA PHE A 206 16.68 5.05 9.51
C PHE A 206 16.13 5.35 8.11
N ALA A 207 14.87 5.74 7.99
CA ALA A 207 14.21 6.09 6.73
C ALA A 207 14.24 7.61 6.42
N TRP A 208 14.95 8.39 7.22
CA TRP A 208 15.04 9.86 7.05
C TRP A 208 16.16 10.30 6.08
N GLN A 209 16.94 9.34 5.54
CA GLN A 209 18.06 9.60 4.63
C GLN A 209 17.61 9.62 3.16
#